data_87ceb2cddd5f000e128e776129975b2d
#
_entry.id   87ceb2cddd5f000e128e776129975b2d
#
_cell.length_a   1.000
_cell.length_b   1.000
_cell.length_c   1.000
_cell.angle_alpha   90.00
_cell.angle_beta   90.00
_cell.angle_gamma   90.00
#
_symmetry.space_group_name_H-M   'P 1'
#
loop_
_entity.id
_entity.type
_entity.pdbx_description
1 polymer ?
#
loop_
_entity_poly.entity_id
_entity_poly.type
_entity_poly.pdbx_seq_one_letter_code
_entity_poly.pdbx_strand_id
1 'polypeptide(L)'
;MLSINNPIVSKLGLSGLASVSLRPNAFARTLKIKTELLENNDRRKHNDTKFISHPMFPHPEWTNEEVEMVTPTHRVPKSTMDKAALRAITSVRTLFDIATGYKKPKTPEEIAHRFEGTRWEMNENKWLTRIIFLESVAGVPGMTAAFIRHLHSLRLLKRDKAWIETLLDEAYNERMHLLTFIKIGKPSWLTRFFIYMGQGVFCNMFFFMYLLYPRFCHRFVGYLEEEAVSTYTHLINDLKAGKLPKFDDVEVPEVAQQYWTELNEKSTFLDLVERVRADESKHREVNHTLANVDQKNDRNPYALKIEGTDKPQPEKGLKSKHPEGWEKEDLIL
;
A
#
# COMPACT_ATOMS: atom_id res chain seq x y z
N MET A 1 25.76 -69.54 -4.55
CA MET A 1 25.14 -69.99 -3.30
C MET A 1 24.89 -68.78 -2.43
N LEU A 2 23.73 -68.46 -2.29
CA LEU A 2 22.85 -68.04 -1.22
C LEU A 2 21.75 -67.12 -1.75
N SER A 3 20.61 -67.73 -1.88
CA SER A 3 19.30 -67.16 -2.11
C SER A 3 18.87 -66.36 -0.88
N ILE A 4 18.39 -65.14 -1.06
CA ILE A 4 17.52 -64.52 -0.10
C ILE A 4 16.28 -63.98 -0.86
N ASN A 5 15.22 -64.77 -0.79
CA ASN A 5 13.87 -64.39 -1.08
C ASN A 5 13.42 -63.32 -0.08
N ASN A 6 12.96 -62.21 -0.58
CA ASN A 6 12.20 -61.27 0.24
C ASN A 6 10.90 -60.87 -0.49
N PRO A 7 9.72 -61.34 -0.06
CA PRO A 7 8.43 -61.08 -0.70
C PRO A 7 7.74 -59.89 -0.04
N ILE A 8 8.11 -58.65 -0.35
CA ILE A 8 7.37 -57.44 0.08
C ILE A 8 7.33 -56.43 -1.09
N VAL A 9 6.92 -56.85 -2.25
CA VAL A 9 6.59 -55.88 -3.34
C VAL A 9 5.41 -56.45 -4.14
N SER A 10 4.30 -56.66 -3.52
CA SER A 10 3.05 -56.92 -4.23
C SER A 10 1.84 -56.68 -3.33
N LYS A 11 1.63 -55.42 -2.92
CA LYS A 11 0.32 -54.93 -2.43
C LYS A 11 0.36 -53.38 -2.32
N LEU A 12 0.53 -52.70 -3.42
CA LEU A 12 0.03 -51.31 -3.57
C LEU A 12 -1.05 -51.38 -4.66
N GLY A 13 -2.22 -51.80 -4.25
CA GLY A 13 -3.44 -51.73 -5.03
C GLY A 13 -3.78 -50.24 -5.26
N LEU A 14 -3.62 -49.83 -6.51
CA LEU A 14 -4.22 -48.61 -7.04
C LEU A 14 -5.74 -48.77 -7.11
N SER A 15 -6.43 -48.57 -5.99
CA SER A 15 -7.87 -48.44 -5.99
C SER A 15 -8.26 -47.52 -4.84
N GLY A 16 -8.44 -46.25 -5.15
CA GLY A 16 -8.91 -45.28 -4.19
C GLY A 16 -8.62 -43.84 -4.55
N LEU A 17 -8.77 -43.46 -5.83
CA LEU A 17 -9.08 -42.06 -6.13
C LEU A 17 -10.50 -41.78 -5.62
N ALA A 18 -10.64 -41.59 -4.32
CA ALA A 18 -11.83 -41.00 -3.73
C ALA A 18 -11.94 -39.62 -4.32
N SER A 19 -12.90 -39.41 -5.22
CA SER A 19 -13.35 -38.08 -5.64
C SER A 19 -13.70 -37.30 -4.37
N VAL A 20 -12.83 -36.36 -4.01
CA VAL A 20 -13.15 -35.36 -2.98
C VAL A 20 -14.23 -34.48 -3.59
N SER A 21 -15.47 -34.90 -3.42
CA SER A 21 -16.63 -34.06 -3.63
C SER A 21 -16.53 -32.91 -2.61
N LEU A 22 -16.01 -31.80 -3.06
CA LEU A 22 -16.08 -30.53 -2.33
C LEU A 22 -17.55 -30.20 -2.16
N ARG A 23 -18.12 -30.54 -0.99
CA ARG A 23 -19.50 -30.20 -0.66
C ARG A 23 -19.64 -28.68 -0.71
N PRO A 24 -20.48 -28.10 -1.57
CA PRO A 24 -20.70 -26.65 -1.67
C PRO A 24 -21.01 -25.99 -0.32
N ASN A 25 -21.63 -26.77 0.59
CA ASN A 25 -21.99 -26.33 1.93
C ASN A 25 -20.80 -26.07 2.88
N ALA A 26 -19.63 -26.69 2.67
CA ALA A 26 -18.48 -26.46 3.55
C ALA A 26 -17.85 -25.09 3.28
N PHE A 27 -17.69 -24.71 2.02
CA PHE A 27 -17.16 -23.42 1.63
C PHE A 27 -18.13 -22.26 2.02
N ALA A 28 -19.44 -22.44 1.75
CA ALA A 28 -20.48 -21.50 2.16
C ALA A 28 -20.53 -21.34 3.70
N ARG A 29 -20.35 -22.44 4.45
CA ARG A 29 -20.32 -22.44 5.92
C ARG A 29 -19.08 -21.73 6.46
N THR A 30 -17.92 -21.93 5.83
CA THR A 30 -16.66 -21.24 6.20
C THR A 30 -16.75 -19.74 5.90
N LEU A 31 -17.34 -19.34 4.77
CA LEU A 31 -17.60 -17.94 4.46
C LEU A 31 -18.58 -17.31 5.45
N LYS A 32 -19.65 -18.02 5.81
CA LYS A 32 -20.65 -17.54 6.77
C LYS A 32 -20.04 -17.37 8.16
N ILE A 33 -19.24 -18.33 8.64
CA ILE A 33 -18.52 -18.24 9.92
C ILE A 33 -17.54 -17.05 9.90
N LYS A 34 -16.84 -16.85 8.79
CA LYS A 34 -15.90 -15.74 8.67
C LYS A 34 -16.60 -14.38 8.63
N THR A 35 -17.76 -14.31 7.99
CA THR A 35 -18.61 -13.11 7.98
C THR A 35 -19.18 -12.84 9.37
N GLU A 36 -19.69 -13.86 10.07
CA GLU A 36 -20.18 -13.75 11.44
C GLU A 36 -19.06 -13.38 12.44
N LEU A 37 -17.83 -13.87 12.25
CA LEU A 37 -16.67 -13.46 13.05
C LEU A 37 -16.29 -12.00 12.81
N LEU A 38 -16.39 -11.51 11.56
CA LEU A 38 -16.16 -10.12 11.22
C LEU A 38 -17.27 -9.20 11.77
N GLU A 39 -18.54 -9.63 11.67
CA GLU A 39 -19.67 -8.91 12.25
C GLU A 39 -19.69 -8.95 13.77
N ASN A 40 -19.29 -10.06 14.39
CA ASN A 40 -19.15 -10.16 15.85
C ASN A 40 -17.96 -9.35 16.39
N ASN A 41 -16.89 -9.17 15.61
CA ASN A 41 -15.85 -8.20 15.93
C ASN A 41 -16.39 -6.76 15.92
N ASP A 42 -17.28 -6.42 14.99
CA ASP A 42 -17.93 -5.10 15.00
C ASP A 42 -18.93 -4.94 16.18
N ARG A 43 -19.58 -6.01 16.63
CA ARG A 43 -20.48 -5.97 17.82
C ARG A 43 -19.74 -5.97 19.15
N ARG A 44 -18.52 -6.52 19.24
CA ARG A 44 -17.68 -6.46 20.44
C ARG A 44 -17.13 -5.06 20.71
N LYS A 45 -17.15 -4.17 19.71
CA LYS A 45 -16.66 -2.77 19.82
C LYS A 45 -17.39 -1.91 20.85
N HIS A 46 -18.55 -2.33 21.34
CA HIS A 46 -19.23 -1.58 22.42
C HIS A 46 -18.67 -1.87 23.82
N ASN A 47 -17.81 -2.88 24.00
CA ASN A 47 -17.23 -3.21 25.30
C ASN A 47 -15.71 -3.03 25.38
N ASP A 48 -15.01 -2.79 24.26
CA ASP A 48 -13.55 -2.66 24.22
C ASP A 48 -13.06 -1.18 24.16
N THR A 49 -13.85 -0.26 24.68
CA THR A 49 -13.49 1.17 24.79
C THR A 49 -12.27 1.46 25.67
N LYS A 50 -11.61 0.44 26.20
CA LYS A 50 -10.41 0.56 27.04
C LYS A 50 -9.14 0.01 26.41
N PHE A 51 -9.21 -0.65 25.25
CA PHE A 51 -8.01 -1.19 24.60
C PHE A 51 -7.51 -0.19 23.58
N ILE A 52 -6.67 0.72 24.04
CA ILE A 52 -5.94 1.67 23.17
C ILE A 52 -4.54 1.09 23.01
N SER A 53 -4.16 0.71 21.79
CA SER A 53 -2.78 0.36 21.45
C SER A 53 -2.09 1.57 20.84
N HIS A 54 -0.92 1.93 21.34
CA HIS A 54 -0.09 2.91 20.68
C HIS A 54 0.36 2.40 19.30
N PRO A 55 0.50 3.29 18.30
CA PRO A 55 1.06 2.90 17.01
C PRO A 55 2.42 2.24 17.17
N MET A 56 2.68 1.15 16.41
CA MET A 56 3.96 0.44 16.44
C MET A 56 5.09 1.33 15.91
N PHE A 57 4.80 2.10 14.88
CA PHE A 57 5.68 3.11 14.31
C PHE A 57 5.01 4.47 14.53
N PRO A 58 5.66 5.40 15.26
CA PRO A 58 5.13 6.74 15.43
C PRO A 58 5.18 7.47 14.09
N HIS A 59 4.07 8.10 13.74
CA HIS A 59 3.97 8.91 12.54
C HIS A 59 4.71 10.24 12.75
N PRO A 60 5.50 10.74 11.77
CA PRO A 60 6.00 12.10 11.80
C PRO A 60 4.82 13.09 11.66
N GLU A 61 4.82 14.17 12.42
CA GLU A 61 3.81 15.23 12.29
C GLU A 61 4.04 16.01 11.00
N TRP A 62 2.97 16.19 10.22
CA TRP A 62 2.99 17.04 9.03
C TRP A 62 2.48 18.43 9.35
N THR A 63 3.30 19.45 9.14
CA THR A 63 2.82 20.85 9.21
C THR A 63 1.90 21.16 8.02
N ASN A 64 1.03 22.15 8.18
CA ASN A 64 0.13 22.53 7.08
C ASN A 64 0.91 23.02 5.85
N GLU A 65 2.04 23.72 6.07
CA GLU A 65 2.92 24.18 5.00
C GLU A 65 3.53 22.98 4.23
N GLU A 66 3.95 21.93 4.92
CA GLU A 66 4.48 20.71 4.28
C GLU A 66 3.43 20.01 3.44
N VAL A 67 2.21 19.90 3.95
CA VAL A 67 1.08 19.27 3.26
C VAL A 67 0.65 20.06 2.03
N GLU A 68 0.57 21.39 2.11
CA GLU A 68 0.23 22.26 0.99
C GLU A 68 1.27 22.22 -0.14
N MET A 69 2.54 22.00 0.21
CA MET A 69 3.62 21.94 -0.76
C MET A 69 3.68 20.64 -1.56
N VAL A 70 2.88 19.63 -1.20
CA VAL A 70 2.84 18.37 -1.93
C VAL A 70 2.21 18.57 -3.31
N THR A 71 2.98 18.25 -4.34
CA THR A 71 2.54 18.33 -5.74
C THR A 71 2.77 17.00 -6.46
N PRO A 72 1.92 16.66 -7.42
CA PRO A 72 2.21 15.57 -8.34
C PRO A 72 3.50 15.87 -9.11
N THR A 73 4.44 14.96 -9.04
CA THR A 73 5.70 15.02 -9.79
C THR A 73 5.90 13.69 -10.51
N HIS A 74 6.78 13.68 -11.51
CA HIS A 74 7.06 12.48 -12.28
C HIS A 74 8.57 12.32 -12.47
N ARG A 75 9.10 11.18 -12.01
CA ARG A 75 10.47 10.81 -12.25
C ARG A 75 10.65 10.34 -13.69
N VAL A 76 11.47 11.06 -14.45
CA VAL A 76 11.84 10.65 -15.81
C VAL A 76 12.62 9.34 -15.79
N PRO A 77 12.19 8.30 -16.51
CA PRO A 77 12.86 7.01 -16.52
C PRO A 77 14.26 7.09 -17.16
N LYS A 78 15.31 6.84 -16.38
CA LYS A 78 16.71 6.93 -16.80
C LYS A 78 17.26 5.65 -17.41
N SER A 79 16.72 4.50 -17.00
CA SER A 79 17.18 3.16 -17.41
C SER A 79 16.10 2.36 -18.15
N THR A 80 16.51 1.27 -18.78
CA THR A 80 15.55 0.30 -19.37
C THR A 80 14.67 -0.34 -18.31
N MET A 81 15.20 -0.56 -17.11
CA MET A 81 14.47 -1.05 -15.95
C MET A 81 13.40 -0.04 -15.52
N ASP A 82 13.74 1.26 -15.44
CA ASP A 82 12.77 2.31 -15.09
C ASP A 82 11.64 2.38 -16.12
N LYS A 83 11.97 2.30 -17.42
CA LYS A 83 10.97 2.25 -18.50
C LYS A 83 10.04 1.05 -18.39
N ALA A 84 10.60 -0.11 -18.03
CA ALA A 84 9.80 -1.33 -17.81
C ALA A 84 8.86 -1.17 -16.60
N ALA A 85 9.35 -0.63 -15.48
CA ALA A 85 8.55 -0.36 -14.29
C ALA A 85 7.42 0.64 -14.57
N LEU A 86 7.73 1.75 -15.27
CA LEU A 86 6.73 2.75 -15.66
C LEU A 86 5.66 2.17 -16.59
N ARG A 87 6.04 1.34 -17.57
CA ARG A 87 5.08 0.67 -18.45
C ARG A 87 4.19 -0.30 -17.68
N ALA A 88 4.76 -1.06 -16.75
CA ALA A 88 4.02 -2.00 -15.91
C ALA A 88 2.96 -1.27 -15.08
N ILE A 89 3.33 -0.22 -14.35
CA ILE A 89 2.37 0.54 -13.53
C ILE A 89 1.32 1.25 -14.39
N THR A 90 1.71 1.84 -15.52
CA THR A 90 0.77 2.51 -16.44
C THR A 90 -0.27 1.52 -16.96
N SER A 91 0.14 0.28 -17.28
CA SER A 91 -0.78 -0.77 -17.74
C SER A 91 -1.76 -1.19 -16.64
N VAL A 92 -1.24 -1.49 -15.44
CA VAL A 92 -2.06 -1.88 -14.27
C VAL A 92 -3.03 -0.75 -13.91
N ARG A 93 -2.53 0.50 -13.89
CA ARG A 93 -3.34 1.67 -13.61
C ARG A 93 -4.45 1.87 -14.62
N THR A 94 -4.15 1.75 -15.90
CA THR A 94 -5.15 1.90 -16.98
C THR A 94 -6.27 0.87 -16.83
N LEU A 95 -5.93 -0.40 -16.57
CA LEU A 95 -6.92 -1.45 -16.34
C LEU A 95 -7.79 -1.15 -15.12
N PHE A 96 -7.17 -0.72 -14.02
CA PHE A 96 -7.88 -0.37 -12.79
C PHE A 96 -8.79 0.84 -12.98
N ASP A 97 -8.34 1.86 -13.70
CA ASP A 97 -9.12 3.07 -13.99
C ASP A 97 -10.35 2.74 -14.83
N ILE A 98 -10.21 1.88 -15.84
CA ILE A 98 -11.34 1.40 -16.65
C ILE A 98 -12.33 0.60 -15.79
N ALA A 99 -11.82 -0.30 -14.95
CA ALA A 99 -12.66 -1.15 -14.09
C ALA A 99 -13.44 -0.33 -13.04
N THR A 100 -12.82 0.71 -12.47
CA THR A 100 -13.43 1.57 -11.43
C THR A 100 -14.21 2.76 -11.99
N GLY A 101 -14.22 2.95 -13.31
CA GLY A 101 -14.89 4.09 -13.94
C GLY A 101 -14.24 5.42 -13.60
N TYR A 102 -12.92 5.44 -13.49
CA TYR A 102 -12.14 6.65 -13.23
C TYR A 102 -11.43 7.10 -14.50
N LYS A 103 -11.34 8.40 -14.70
CA LYS A 103 -10.57 9.01 -15.78
C LYS A 103 -9.78 10.20 -15.26
N LYS A 104 -8.47 10.21 -15.52
CA LYS A 104 -7.60 11.32 -15.14
C LYS A 104 -7.94 12.56 -15.96
N PRO A 105 -8.23 13.71 -15.35
CA PRO A 105 -8.49 14.94 -16.09
C PRO A 105 -7.21 15.43 -16.76
N LYS A 106 -7.37 15.96 -17.99
CA LYS A 106 -6.25 16.44 -18.79
C LYS A 106 -6.18 17.97 -18.88
N THR A 107 -7.33 18.63 -18.69
CA THR A 107 -7.44 20.08 -18.81
C THR A 107 -8.09 20.72 -17.58
N PRO A 108 -7.89 22.03 -17.32
CA PRO A 108 -8.59 22.75 -16.26
C PRO A 108 -10.11 22.66 -16.36
N GLU A 109 -10.66 22.68 -17.57
CA GLU A 109 -12.10 22.56 -17.81
C GLU A 109 -12.59 21.14 -17.44
N GLU A 110 -11.83 20.11 -17.77
CA GLU A 110 -12.13 18.73 -17.31
C GLU A 110 -12.06 18.61 -15.79
N ILE A 111 -11.24 19.41 -15.10
CA ILE A 111 -11.23 19.45 -13.64
C ILE A 111 -12.50 20.11 -13.11
N ALA A 112 -12.95 21.20 -13.73
CA ALA A 112 -14.11 21.98 -13.31
C ALA A 112 -15.44 21.24 -13.52
N HIS A 113 -15.62 20.60 -14.70
CA HIS A 113 -16.86 19.90 -15.08
C HIS A 113 -16.65 18.40 -15.32
N ARG A 114 -15.89 17.79 -14.47
CA ARG A 114 -15.36 16.46 -14.62
C ARG A 114 -16.41 15.41 -14.89
N PHE A 115 -16.62 15.11 -16.17
CA PHE A 115 -17.42 13.97 -16.63
C PHE A 115 -18.83 13.88 -16.06
N GLU A 116 -19.42 15.03 -15.64
CA GLU A 116 -20.77 15.11 -15.09
C GLU A 116 -21.78 14.37 -15.98
N GLY A 117 -22.64 13.56 -15.36
CA GLY A 117 -23.63 12.74 -16.05
C GLY A 117 -23.08 11.56 -16.84
N THR A 118 -21.77 11.31 -16.81
CA THR A 118 -21.14 10.17 -17.50
C THR A 118 -20.78 9.04 -16.54
N ARG A 119 -20.46 7.85 -17.08
CA ARG A 119 -19.92 6.72 -16.28
C ARG A 119 -18.61 7.04 -15.55
N TRP A 120 -17.92 8.08 -15.96
CA TRP A 120 -16.62 8.50 -15.43
C TRP A 120 -16.75 9.54 -14.32
N GLU A 121 -17.95 10.00 -14.05
CA GLU A 121 -18.21 10.89 -12.93
C GLU A 121 -17.86 10.19 -11.62
N MET A 122 -17.08 10.86 -10.77
CA MET A 122 -16.68 10.38 -9.46
C MET A 122 -17.62 10.95 -8.39
N ASN A 123 -18.21 10.06 -7.61
CA ASN A 123 -18.98 10.39 -6.41
C ASN A 123 -18.31 9.75 -5.18
N GLU A 124 -18.80 10.06 -3.99
CA GLU A 124 -18.22 9.64 -2.71
C GLU A 124 -18.07 8.12 -2.61
N ASN A 125 -19.07 7.34 -3.06
CA ASN A 125 -19.00 5.89 -3.03
C ASN A 125 -17.93 5.32 -3.95
N LYS A 126 -17.78 5.89 -5.15
CA LYS A 126 -16.72 5.47 -6.09
C LYS A 126 -15.34 5.85 -5.55
N TRP A 127 -15.19 7.04 -4.97
CA TRP A 127 -13.94 7.45 -4.33
C TRP A 127 -13.58 6.51 -3.19
N LEU A 128 -14.48 6.24 -2.24
CA LEU A 128 -14.21 5.32 -1.13
C LEU A 128 -13.91 3.89 -1.61
N THR A 129 -14.68 3.37 -2.57
CA THR A 129 -14.43 2.03 -3.12
C THR A 129 -13.04 1.95 -3.76
N ARG A 130 -12.67 2.98 -4.54
CA ARG A 130 -11.37 3.07 -5.21
C ARG A 130 -10.23 3.14 -4.20
N ILE A 131 -10.32 4.02 -3.22
CA ILE A 131 -9.31 4.20 -2.17
C ILE A 131 -9.16 2.91 -1.38
N ILE A 132 -10.24 2.35 -0.83
CA ILE A 132 -10.18 1.10 -0.05
C ILE A 132 -9.52 -0.03 -0.83
N PHE A 133 -9.76 -0.12 -2.14
CA PHE A 133 -9.10 -1.12 -2.97
C PHE A 133 -7.60 -0.83 -3.11
N LEU A 134 -7.21 0.41 -3.42
CA LEU A 134 -5.81 0.79 -3.61
C LEU A 134 -5.01 0.58 -2.32
N GLU A 135 -5.48 1.09 -1.19
CA GLU A 135 -4.84 0.93 0.12
C GLU A 135 -4.73 -0.55 0.55
N SER A 136 -5.71 -1.38 0.17
CA SER A 136 -5.65 -2.82 0.48
C SER A 136 -4.50 -3.53 -0.25
N VAL A 137 -4.02 -2.97 -1.34
CA VAL A 137 -2.91 -3.50 -2.15
C VAL A 137 -1.60 -2.78 -1.82
N ALA A 138 -1.65 -1.50 -1.48
CA ALA A 138 -0.49 -0.65 -1.22
C ALA A 138 0.37 -1.15 -0.04
N GLY A 139 -0.23 -1.68 1.02
CA GLY A 139 0.51 -2.28 2.14
C GLY A 139 1.26 -3.60 1.81
N VAL A 140 1.07 -4.18 0.61
CA VAL A 140 1.70 -5.45 0.23
C VAL A 140 3.20 -5.31 -0.05
N PRO A 141 3.67 -4.32 -0.82
CA PRO A 141 5.08 -4.19 -1.20
C PRO A 141 6.03 -4.11 0.00
N GLY A 142 5.80 -3.17 0.91
CA GLY A 142 6.65 -2.97 2.08
C GLY A 142 6.72 -4.22 2.96
N MET A 143 5.57 -4.84 3.26
CA MET A 143 5.49 -6.06 4.07
C MET A 143 6.20 -7.24 3.40
N THR A 144 5.97 -7.45 2.11
CA THR A 144 6.58 -8.57 1.36
C THR A 144 8.09 -8.39 1.24
N ALA A 145 8.55 -7.19 0.93
CA ALA A 145 9.96 -6.86 0.86
C ALA A 145 10.65 -7.06 2.22
N ALA A 146 10.07 -6.53 3.31
CA ALA A 146 10.58 -6.71 4.66
C ALA A 146 10.66 -8.18 5.06
N PHE A 147 9.63 -8.98 4.79
CA PHE A 147 9.60 -10.42 5.06
C PHE A 147 10.73 -11.17 4.33
N ILE A 148 10.90 -10.92 3.03
CA ILE A 148 11.96 -11.57 2.24
C ILE A 148 13.34 -11.18 2.78
N ARG A 149 13.57 -9.89 3.05
CA ARG A 149 14.84 -9.39 3.60
C ARG A 149 15.12 -9.93 4.98
N HIS A 150 14.09 -10.02 5.84
CA HIS A 150 14.22 -10.61 7.18
C HIS A 150 14.70 -12.05 7.12
N LEU A 151 14.03 -12.90 6.33
CA LEU A 151 14.46 -14.30 6.16
C LEU A 151 15.85 -14.42 5.51
N HIS A 152 16.19 -13.54 4.55
CA HIS A 152 17.49 -13.53 3.90
C HIS A 152 18.62 -13.19 4.89
N SER A 153 18.42 -12.18 5.74
CA SER A 153 19.38 -11.75 6.76
C SER A 153 19.66 -12.86 7.78
N LEU A 154 18.60 -13.56 8.23
CA LEU A 154 18.72 -14.70 9.15
C LEU A 154 19.47 -15.87 8.52
N ARG A 155 19.13 -16.26 7.28
CA ARG A 155 19.80 -17.36 6.57
C ARG A 155 21.29 -17.15 6.36
N LEU A 156 21.66 -15.92 6.07
CA LEU A 156 23.04 -15.57 5.80
C LEU A 156 23.81 -15.06 7.01
N LEU A 157 23.15 -14.93 8.19
CA LEU A 157 23.70 -14.34 9.42
C LEU A 157 24.31 -12.96 9.14
N LYS A 158 23.64 -12.15 8.30
CA LYS A 158 24.10 -10.82 7.88
C LYS A 158 23.15 -9.74 8.37
N ARG A 159 23.71 -8.58 8.70
CA ARG A 159 22.91 -7.39 8.99
C ARG A 159 22.18 -6.94 7.73
N ASP A 160 20.89 -6.62 7.87
CA ASP A 160 20.07 -6.06 6.78
C ASP A 160 20.34 -4.57 6.52
N LYS A 161 21.15 -3.89 7.36
CA LYS A 161 21.51 -2.48 7.24
C LYS A 161 20.30 -1.54 7.30
N ALA A 162 19.33 -1.90 8.17
CA ALA A 162 18.14 -1.16 8.53
C ALA A 162 17.10 -0.93 7.39
N TRP A 163 17.13 -1.75 6.35
CA TRP A 163 16.11 -1.70 5.30
C TRP A 163 14.74 -2.20 5.79
N ILE A 164 14.74 -3.27 6.62
CA ILE A 164 13.51 -3.89 7.12
C ILE A 164 12.66 -2.88 7.87
N GLU A 165 13.27 -2.02 8.69
CA GLU A 165 12.55 -1.04 9.50
C GLU A 165 11.74 -0.07 8.63
N THR A 166 12.36 0.55 7.62
CA THR A 166 11.69 1.49 6.71
C THR A 166 10.57 0.82 5.91
N LEU A 167 10.79 -0.43 5.47
CA LEU A 167 9.78 -1.19 4.73
C LEU A 167 8.58 -1.57 5.59
N LEU A 168 8.80 -1.89 6.87
CA LEU A 168 7.72 -2.16 7.83
C LEU A 168 6.98 -0.87 8.23
N ASP A 169 7.70 0.24 8.37
CA ASP A 169 7.13 1.56 8.64
C ASP A 169 6.15 1.96 7.53
N GLU A 170 6.58 1.87 6.26
CA GLU A 170 5.74 2.09 5.09
C GLU A 170 4.52 1.15 5.06
N ALA A 171 4.73 -0.16 5.21
CA ALA A 171 3.62 -1.13 5.22
C ALA A 171 2.63 -0.90 6.37
N TYR A 172 3.09 -0.42 7.51
CA TYR A 172 2.24 -0.08 8.64
C TYR A 172 1.45 1.21 8.38
N ASN A 173 2.08 2.22 7.77
CA ASN A 173 1.43 3.45 7.37
C ASN A 173 0.29 3.17 6.39
N GLU A 174 0.52 2.39 5.32
CA GLU A 174 -0.51 1.93 4.38
C GLU A 174 -1.67 1.19 5.06
N ARG A 175 -1.33 0.37 6.07
CA ARG A 175 -2.36 -0.27 6.88
C ARG A 175 -3.22 0.73 7.65
N MET A 176 -2.65 1.83 8.13
CA MET A 176 -3.39 2.88 8.85
C MET A 176 -4.30 3.66 7.91
N HIS A 177 -3.86 3.95 6.67
CA HIS A 177 -4.70 4.48 5.60
C HIS A 177 -5.93 3.57 5.38
N LEU A 178 -5.68 2.29 5.12
CA LEU A 178 -6.76 1.32 4.89
C LEU A 178 -7.75 1.25 6.06
N LEU A 179 -7.25 1.15 7.31
CA LEU A 179 -8.11 1.05 8.50
C LEU A 179 -8.98 2.29 8.67
N THR A 180 -8.44 3.46 8.37
CA THR A 180 -9.14 4.74 8.41
C THR A 180 -10.28 4.77 7.39
N PHE A 181 -9.98 4.45 6.13
CA PHE A 181 -11.00 4.50 5.06
C PHE A 181 -12.06 3.40 5.19
N ILE A 182 -11.74 2.22 5.77
CA ILE A 182 -12.75 1.19 6.06
C ILE A 182 -13.74 1.65 7.14
N LYS A 183 -13.33 2.51 8.06
CA LYS A 183 -14.24 3.09 9.07
C LYS A 183 -15.25 4.05 8.44
N ILE A 184 -14.83 4.80 7.44
CA ILE A 184 -15.67 5.76 6.70
C ILE A 184 -16.54 5.02 5.68
N GLY A 185 -15.90 4.18 4.84
CA GLY A 185 -16.58 3.41 3.80
C GLY A 185 -16.86 1.98 4.23
N LYS A 186 -18.10 1.50 4.03
CA LYS A 186 -18.49 0.11 4.30
C LYS A 186 -18.41 -0.69 2.99
N PRO A 187 -17.24 -1.32 2.65
CA PRO A 187 -17.10 -2.01 1.38
C PRO A 187 -18.09 -3.18 1.29
N SER A 188 -18.73 -3.31 0.13
CA SER A 188 -19.65 -4.41 -0.18
C SER A 188 -18.92 -5.76 -0.15
N TRP A 189 -19.68 -6.87 -0.06
CA TRP A 189 -19.10 -8.22 -0.12
C TRP A 189 -18.36 -8.46 -1.44
N LEU A 190 -18.87 -7.90 -2.54
CA LEU A 190 -18.26 -8.00 -3.86
C LEU A 190 -16.94 -7.24 -3.92
N THR A 191 -16.87 -6.04 -3.35
CA THR A 191 -15.63 -5.26 -3.21
C THR A 191 -14.60 -6.05 -2.39
N ARG A 192 -15.01 -6.64 -1.27
CA ARG A 192 -14.14 -7.49 -0.43
C ARG A 192 -13.61 -8.71 -1.18
N PHE A 193 -14.45 -9.34 -2.00
CA PHE A 193 -14.03 -10.47 -2.84
C PHE A 193 -12.95 -10.06 -3.85
N PHE A 194 -13.14 -8.93 -4.55
CA PHE A 194 -12.13 -8.43 -5.50
C PHE A 194 -10.85 -7.98 -4.81
N ILE A 195 -10.94 -7.38 -3.61
CA ILE A 195 -9.76 -7.07 -2.79
C ILE A 195 -8.99 -8.34 -2.45
N TYR A 196 -9.68 -9.37 -1.96
CA TYR A 196 -9.07 -10.65 -1.61
C TYR A 196 -8.34 -11.29 -2.80
N MET A 197 -9.01 -11.33 -3.96
CA MET A 197 -8.42 -11.88 -5.20
C MET A 197 -7.25 -11.03 -5.69
N GLY A 198 -7.45 -9.71 -5.77
CA GLY A 198 -6.42 -8.77 -6.25
C GLY A 198 -5.18 -8.78 -5.36
N GLN A 199 -5.37 -8.72 -4.05
CA GLN A 199 -4.27 -8.78 -3.08
C GLN A 199 -3.52 -10.11 -3.15
N GLY A 200 -4.24 -11.24 -3.28
CA GLY A 200 -3.62 -12.56 -3.40
C GLY A 200 -2.75 -12.68 -4.65
N VAL A 201 -3.24 -12.24 -5.81
CA VAL A 201 -2.46 -12.24 -7.06
C VAL A 201 -1.26 -11.30 -6.94
N PHE A 202 -1.48 -10.07 -6.47
CA PHE A 202 -0.43 -9.07 -6.37
C PHE A 202 0.67 -9.48 -5.38
N CYS A 203 0.31 -10.01 -4.21
CA CYS A 203 1.26 -10.47 -3.20
C CYS A 203 2.19 -11.55 -3.75
N ASN A 204 1.64 -12.58 -4.38
CA ASN A 204 2.46 -13.66 -4.96
C ASN A 204 3.35 -13.15 -6.09
N MET A 205 2.80 -12.35 -7.00
CA MET A 205 3.58 -11.76 -8.10
C MET A 205 4.71 -10.88 -7.56
N PHE A 206 4.43 -9.99 -6.62
CA PHE A 206 5.44 -9.11 -6.02
C PHE A 206 6.49 -9.89 -5.24
N PHE A 207 6.10 -10.96 -4.51
CA PHE A 207 7.02 -11.83 -3.80
C PHE A 207 8.09 -12.43 -4.74
N PHE A 208 7.67 -13.06 -5.81
CA PHE A 208 8.62 -13.66 -6.77
C PHE A 208 9.43 -12.59 -7.51
N MET A 209 8.81 -11.48 -7.85
CA MET A 209 9.51 -10.38 -8.50
C MET A 209 10.58 -9.77 -7.59
N TYR A 210 10.28 -9.58 -6.30
CA TYR A 210 11.24 -9.03 -5.34
C TYR A 210 12.42 -9.96 -5.07
N LEU A 211 12.21 -11.28 -5.09
CA LEU A 211 13.29 -12.25 -5.01
C LEU A 211 14.29 -12.13 -6.17
N LEU A 212 13.81 -11.80 -7.36
CA LEU A 212 14.62 -11.75 -8.58
C LEU A 212 15.18 -10.35 -8.85
N TYR A 213 14.35 -9.33 -8.70
CA TYR A 213 14.64 -7.96 -9.13
C TYR A 213 14.16 -6.91 -8.12
N PRO A 214 14.73 -6.83 -6.89
CA PRO A 214 14.26 -5.92 -5.84
C PRO A 214 14.31 -4.43 -6.24
N ARG A 215 15.33 -4.01 -7.02
CA ARG A 215 15.42 -2.63 -7.54
C ARG A 215 14.26 -2.28 -8.47
N PHE A 216 13.85 -3.22 -9.33
CA PHE A 216 12.66 -3.04 -10.16
C PHE A 216 11.41 -2.85 -9.31
N CYS A 217 11.26 -3.66 -8.25
CA CYS A 217 10.10 -3.56 -7.36
C CYS A 217 10.02 -2.20 -6.67
N HIS A 218 11.12 -1.68 -6.13
CA HIS A 218 11.15 -0.33 -5.56
C HIS A 218 10.85 0.74 -6.60
N ARG A 219 11.38 0.63 -7.82
CA ARG A 219 11.06 1.59 -8.89
C ARG A 219 9.59 1.51 -9.30
N PHE A 220 9.02 0.30 -9.36
CA PHE A 220 7.60 0.09 -9.63
C PHE A 220 6.73 0.73 -8.54
N VAL A 221 7.07 0.53 -7.25
CA VAL A 221 6.36 1.16 -6.13
C VAL A 221 6.52 2.68 -6.19
N GLY A 222 7.71 3.21 -6.44
CA GLY A 222 7.90 4.65 -6.60
C GLY A 222 6.96 5.28 -7.65
N TYR A 223 6.76 4.63 -8.80
CA TYR A 223 5.78 5.07 -9.79
C TYR A 223 4.33 4.82 -9.36
N LEU A 224 4.07 3.78 -8.57
CA LEU A 224 2.75 3.56 -7.97
C LEU A 224 2.36 4.73 -7.07
N GLU A 225 3.29 5.19 -6.23
CA GLU A 225 3.07 6.32 -5.31
C GLU A 225 2.95 7.67 -6.06
N GLU A 226 3.61 7.86 -7.21
CA GLU A 226 3.32 9.01 -8.07
C GLU A 226 1.84 9.05 -8.48
N GLU A 227 1.27 7.89 -8.83
CA GLU A 227 -0.13 7.78 -9.18
C GLU A 227 -1.07 7.90 -7.98
N ALA A 228 -0.63 7.48 -6.77
CA ALA A 228 -1.35 7.71 -5.51
C ALA A 228 -1.43 9.20 -5.19
N VAL A 229 -0.30 9.92 -5.16
CA VAL A 229 -0.26 11.39 -4.98
C VAL A 229 -1.16 12.11 -5.99
N SER A 230 -1.12 11.70 -7.27
CA SER A 230 -1.98 12.27 -8.31
C SER A 230 -3.47 12.01 -8.01
N THR A 231 -3.82 10.79 -7.58
CA THR A 231 -5.20 10.40 -7.25
C THR A 231 -5.74 11.21 -6.08
N TYR A 232 -4.98 11.29 -4.98
CA TYR A 232 -5.36 12.09 -3.82
C TYR A 232 -5.44 13.57 -4.13
N THR A 233 -4.57 14.10 -4.99
CA THR A 233 -4.68 15.48 -5.45
C THR A 233 -5.99 15.74 -6.21
N HIS A 234 -6.46 14.76 -7.01
CA HIS A 234 -7.75 14.90 -7.68
C HIS A 234 -8.93 14.84 -6.72
N LEU A 235 -8.87 13.97 -5.70
CA LEU A 235 -9.89 13.92 -4.65
C LEU A 235 -9.93 15.25 -3.88
N ILE A 236 -8.79 15.79 -3.49
CA ILE A 236 -8.69 17.10 -2.82
C ILE A 236 -9.30 18.22 -3.66
N ASN A 237 -9.05 18.23 -4.96
CA ASN A 237 -9.64 19.20 -5.86
C ASN A 237 -11.17 19.05 -5.96
N ASP A 238 -11.68 17.83 -6.02
CA ASP A 238 -13.13 17.58 -6.03
C ASP A 238 -13.79 17.99 -4.68
N LEU A 239 -13.10 17.76 -3.54
CA LEU A 239 -13.56 18.24 -2.21
C LEU A 239 -13.57 19.77 -2.15
N LYS A 240 -12.47 20.44 -2.52
CA LYS A 240 -12.36 21.91 -2.53
C LYS A 240 -13.36 22.58 -3.50
N ALA A 241 -13.77 21.87 -4.55
CA ALA A 241 -14.79 22.33 -5.48
C ALA A 241 -16.24 22.06 -5.02
N GLY A 242 -16.45 21.48 -3.83
CA GLY A 242 -17.77 21.17 -3.27
C GLY A 242 -18.56 20.10 -4.02
N LYS A 243 -17.88 19.22 -4.79
CA LYS A 243 -18.52 18.16 -5.60
C LYS A 243 -18.90 16.93 -4.79
N LEU A 244 -18.42 16.83 -3.56
CA LEU A 244 -18.56 15.65 -2.70
C LEU A 244 -19.18 16.03 -1.35
N PRO A 245 -20.39 16.59 -1.33
CA PRO A 245 -21.00 17.19 -0.13
C PRO A 245 -21.23 16.20 1.02
N LYS A 246 -21.32 14.89 0.75
CA LYS A 246 -21.47 13.89 1.84
C LYS A 246 -20.21 13.71 2.66
N PHE A 247 -19.07 14.17 2.17
CA PHE A 247 -17.83 14.16 2.95
C PHE A 247 -17.72 15.33 3.93
N ASP A 248 -18.54 16.37 3.78
CA ASP A 248 -18.55 17.52 4.69
C ASP A 248 -19.01 17.13 6.11
N ASP A 249 -19.90 16.11 6.19
CA ASP A 249 -20.44 15.57 7.44
C ASP A 249 -19.63 14.37 7.99
N VAL A 250 -18.53 14.00 7.38
CA VAL A 250 -17.72 12.85 7.80
C VAL A 250 -16.75 13.24 8.91
N GLU A 251 -16.98 12.69 10.09
CA GLU A 251 -16.04 12.80 11.22
C GLU A 251 -14.76 12.01 10.93
N VAL A 252 -13.61 12.59 11.27
CA VAL A 252 -12.32 11.89 11.19
C VAL A 252 -12.32 10.74 12.20
N PRO A 253 -12.12 9.48 11.76
CA PRO A 253 -12.14 8.33 12.66
C PRO A 253 -11.11 8.42 13.77
N GLU A 254 -11.45 7.93 14.98
CA GLU A 254 -10.55 7.91 16.14
C GLU A 254 -9.20 7.25 15.82
N VAL A 255 -9.19 6.19 15.02
CA VAL A 255 -7.95 5.52 14.58
C VAL A 255 -7.03 6.47 13.79
N ALA A 256 -7.59 7.40 13.02
CA ALA A 256 -6.82 8.40 12.30
C ALA A 256 -6.27 9.47 13.25
N GLN A 257 -7.08 9.95 14.21
CA GLN A 257 -6.66 10.93 15.21
C GLN A 257 -5.55 10.39 16.13
N GLN A 258 -5.53 9.08 16.38
CA GLN A 258 -4.48 8.42 17.16
C GLN A 258 -3.17 8.25 16.37
N TYR A 259 -3.24 8.17 15.06
CA TYR A 259 -2.10 7.95 14.20
C TYR A 259 -1.49 9.26 13.70
N TRP A 260 -2.29 10.15 13.10
CA TRP A 260 -1.89 11.52 12.76
C TRP A 260 -2.24 12.45 13.93
N THR A 261 -1.27 12.68 14.81
CA THR A 261 -1.48 13.37 16.09
C THR A 261 -1.89 14.84 15.95
N GLU A 262 -1.68 15.41 14.77
CA GLU A 262 -2.16 16.74 14.39
C GLU A 262 -3.66 16.79 14.05
N LEU A 263 -4.30 15.64 13.78
CA LEU A 263 -5.75 15.55 13.58
C LEU A 263 -6.50 15.44 14.90
N ASN A 264 -7.69 16.03 14.94
CA ASN A 264 -8.56 16.04 16.12
C ASN A 264 -10.04 15.96 15.72
N GLU A 265 -10.94 16.01 16.69
CA GLU A 265 -12.40 15.93 16.47
C GLU A 265 -12.97 17.05 15.57
N LYS A 266 -12.25 18.17 15.40
CA LYS A 266 -12.67 19.29 14.54
C LYS A 266 -12.08 19.21 13.14
N SER A 267 -11.16 18.28 12.91
CA SER A 267 -10.54 18.06 11.61
C SER A 267 -11.55 17.53 10.62
N THR A 268 -11.45 17.98 9.39
CA THR A 268 -12.34 17.61 8.29
C THR A 268 -11.82 16.37 7.55
N PHE A 269 -12.67 15.77 6.71
CA PHE A 269 -12.24 14.72 5.78
C PHE A 269 -11.16 15.25 4.81
N LEU A 270 -11.21 16.52 4.43
CA LEU A 270 -10.17 17.15 3.61
C LEU A 270 -8.82 17.15 4.32
N ASP A 271 -8.78 17.53 5.61
CA ASP A 271 -7.53 17.53 6.40
C ASP A 271 -6.92 16.13 6.45
N LEU A 272 -7.74 15.10 6.64
CA LEU A 272 -7.31 13.71 6.62
C LEU A 272 -6.70 13.32 5.26
N VAL A 273 -7.40 13.60 4.16
CA VAL A 273 -6.94 13.24 2.81
C VAL A 273 -5.64 13.96 2.43
N GLU A 274 -5.46 15.18 2.92
CA GLU A 274 -4.23 15.93 2.72
C GLU A 274 -3.03 15.29 3.45
N ARG A 275 -3.23 14.73 4.67
CA ARG A 275 -2.18 13.99 5.40
C ARG A 275 -1.83 12.68 4.69
N VAL A 276 -2.82 11.91 4.29
CA VAL A 276 -2.60 10.69 3.50
C VAL A 276 -1.81 11.02 2.22
N ARG A 277 -2.17 12.07 1.48
CA ARG A 277 -1.39 12.49 0.30
C ARG A 277 0.06 12.83 0.64
N ALA A 278 0.30 13.41 1.80
CA ALA A 278 1.65 13.73 2.27
C ALA A 278 2.47 12.44 2.53
N ASP A 279 1.85 11.44 3.14
CA ASP A 279 2.45 10.11 3.33
C ASP A 279 2.83 9.48 1.99
N GLU A 280 1.91 9.46 1.01
CA GLU A 280 2.17 8.93 -0.34
C GLU A 280 3.34 9.64 -1.03
N SER A 281 3.45 10.97 -0.82
CA SER A 281 4.58 11.72 -1.35
C SER A 281 5.91 11.31 -0.72
N LYS A 282 5.88 10.89 0.53
CA LYS A 282 7.06 10.35 1.22
C LYS A 282 7.40 8.94 0.76
N HIS A 283 6.42 8.06 0.62
CA HIS A 283 6.62 6.72 0.07
C HIS A 283 7.21 6.76 -1.34
N ARG A 284 6.73 7.71 -2.16
CA ARG A 284 7.29 7.99 -3.50
C ARG A 284 8.79 8.32 -3.45
N GLU A 285 9.18 9.28 -2.59
CA GLU A 285 10.58 9.65 -2.41
C GLU A 285 11.42 8.45 -1.94
N VAL A 286 10.96 7.73 -0.92
CA VAL A 286 11.64 6.57 -0.34
C VAL A 286 11.87 5.51 -1.41
N ASN A 287 10.82 5.07 -2.11
CA ASN A 287 10.93 3.98 -3.06
C ASN A 287 11.77 4.33 -4.29
N HIS A 288 11.68 5.56 -4.80
CA HIS A 288 12.57 6.00 -5.86
C HIS A 288 14.04 6.02 -5.41
N THR A 289 14.31 6.43 -4.17
CA THR A 289 15.65 6.41 -3.58
C THR A 289 16.17 4.99 -3.40
N LEU A 290 15.34 4.11 -2.81
CA LEU A 290 15.71 2.72 -2.60
C LEU A 290 15.99 1.97 -3.91
N ALA A 291 15.37 2.39 -5.03
CA ALA A 291 15.70 1.87 -6.36
C ALA A 291 17.05 2.37 -6.90
N ASN A 292 17.61 3.47 -6.37
CA ASN A 292 18.88 4.04 -6.83
C ASN A 292 20.10 3.46 -6.13
N VAL A 293 19.93 2.81 -4.97
CA VAL A 293 21.03 2.28 -4.15
C VAL A 293 21.21 0.77 -4.32
N ASP A 294 22.40 0.26 -3.93
CA ASP A 294 22.69 -1.16 -4.01
C ASP A 294 22.07 -1.91 -2.84
N GLN A 295 21.09 -2.75 -3.15
CA GLN A 295 20.33 -3.56 -2.18
C GLN A 295 21.21 -4.46 -1.28
N LYS A 296 22.40 -4.84 -1.75
CA LYS A 296 23.30 -5.76 -1.03
C LYS A 296 24.35 -5.03 -0.19
N ASN A 297 24.87 -3.93 -0.71
CA ASN A 297 26.06 -3.29 -0.17
C ASN A 297 25.77 -1.98 0.54
N ASP A 298 24.75 -1.24 0.12
CA ASP A 298 24.46 0.06 0.70
C ASP A 298 23.56 -0.09 1.94
N ARG A 299 23.71 0.81 2.89
CA ARG A 299 22.78 0.94 4.01
C ARG A 299 21.50 1.65 3.54
N ASN A 300 20.44 1.49 4.29
CA ASN A 300 19.25 2.30 4.10
C ASN A 300 19.55 3.77 4.46
N PRO A 301 19.42 4.71 3.51
CA PRO A 301 19.76 6.11 3.78
C PRO A 301 18.79 6.82 4.73
N TYR A 302 17.60 6.27 4.96
CA TYR A 302 16.57 6.84 5.88
C TYR A 302 16.72 6.37 7.32
N ALA A 303 17.54 5.35 7.58
CA ALA A 303 17.60 4.72 8.90
C ALA A 303 18.35 5.55 9.96
N LEU A 304 19.44 6.21 9.57
CA LEU A 304 20.30 6.94 10.47
C LEU A 304 20.86 8.20 9.81
N LYS A 305 20.79 9.30 10.52
CA LYS A 305 21.52 10.51 10.19
C LYS A 305 23.00 10.32 10.56
N ILE A 306 23.90 10.67 9.65
CA ILE A 306 25.34 10.67 9.91
C ILE A 306 25.71 12.05 10.44
N GLU A 307 26.33 12.05 11.63
CA GLU A 307 26.82 13.27 12.26
C GLU A 307 28.14 13.74 11.66
N GLY A 308 28.46 15.02 11.84
CA GLY A 308 29.75 15.59 11.40
C GLY A 308 29.85 15.87 9.90
N THR A 309 28.71 15.97 9.21
CA THR A 309 28.65 16.35 7.80
C THR A 309 27.56 17.39 7.57
N ASP A 310 27.88 18.39 6.73
CA ASP A 310 26.91 19.40 6.26
C ASP A 310 26.15 18.94 5.01
N LYS A 311 26.48 17.75 4.48
CA LYS A 311 25.81 17.19 3.30
C LYS A 311 24.35 16.86 3.64
N PRO A 312 23.35 17.32 2.86
CA PRO A 312 21.96 16.97 3.07
C PRO A 312 21.79 15.45 3.09
N GLN A 313 20.88 14.98 3.93
CA GLN A 313 20.59 13.55 4.08
C GLN A 313 19.09 13.32 4.07
N PRO A 314 18.63 12.17 3.56
CA PRO A 314 17.24 11.76 3.67
C PRO A 314 16.79 11.71 5.14
N GLU A 315 15.56 12.09 5.37
CA GLU A 315 14.92 12.05 6.69
C GLU A 315 13.49 11.49 6.56
N LYS A 316 12.84 11.20 7.68
CA LYS A 316 11.45 10.71 7.69
C LYS A 316 10.43 11.81 7.36
N GLY A 317 10.79 13.10 7.54
CA GLY A 317 9.96 14.26 7.25
C GLY A 317 9.92 14.66 5.77
N LEU A 318 9.14 15.71 5.46
CA LEU A 318 9.00 16.28 4.11
C LEU A 318 9.91 17.49 3.86
N LYS A 319 10.75 17.87 4.84
CA LYS A 319 11.59 19.09 4.76
C LYS A 319 12.65 19.02 3.67
N SER A 320 13.26 17.85 3.49
CA SER A 320 14.22 17.60 2.41
C SER A 320 13.45 17.16 1.16
N LYS A 321 13.25 18.07 0.22
CA LYS A 321 12.38 17.85 -0.94
C LYS A 321 13.13 17.16 -2.09
N HIS A 322 13.06 15.84 -2.15
CA HIS A 322 13.48 15.07 -3.31
C HIS A 322 12.32 14.17 -3.81
N PRO A 323 11.24 14.76 -4.33
CA PRO A 323 10.02 14.01 -4.67
C PRO A 323 10.24 12.92 -5.75
N GLU A 324 11.33 13.02 -6.52
CA GLU A 324 11.75 12.02 -7.51
C GLU A 324 12.78 11.03 -6.96
N GLY A 325 13.04 11.07 -5.63
CA GLY A 325 14.06 10.28 -4.94
C GLY A 325 15.47 10.86 -5.05
N TRP A 326 16.29 10.52 -4.09
CA TRP A 326 17.72 10.88 -4.04
C TRP A 326 18.51 10.03 -5.03
N GLU A 327 19.46 10.63 -5.70
CA GLU A 327 20.45 9.86 -6.49
C GLU A 327 21.53 9.30 -5.57
N LYS A 328 22.16 8.20 -5.99
CA LYS A 328 23.18 7.52 -5.17
C LYS A 328 24.37 8.44 -4.87
N GLU A 329 24.73 9.30 -5.79
CA GLU A 329 25.83 10.26 -5.72
C GLU A 329 25.61 11.36 -4.67
N ASP A 330 24.34 11.64 -4.36
CA ASP A 330 23.94 12.66 -3.38
C ASP A 330 23.92 12.10 -1.94
N LEU A 331 23.90 10.79 -1.82
CA LEU A 331 23.80 10.10 -0.53
C LEU A 331 25.15 9.90 0.15
N ILE A 332 25.12 9.74 1.47
CA ILE A 332 26.21 9.22 2.30
C ILE A 332 25.85 7.78 2.64
N LEU A 333 26.55 6.81 2.05
CA LEU A 333 26.24 5.38 2.14
C LEU A 333 27.30 4.58 2.90
#